data_2184f43b15006e8016900bedd1d5c875
#
_entry.id   2184f43b15006e8016900bedd1d5c875
#
_cell.length_a   1.000
_cell.length_b   1.000
_cell.length_c   1.000
_cell.angle_alpha   90.00
_cell.angle_beta   90.00
_cell.angle_gamma   90.00
#
_symmetry.space_group_name_H-M   'P 1'
#
loop_
_entity.id
_entity.type
_entity.pdbx_description
1 polymer ?
#
loop_
_entity_poly.entity_id
_entity_poly.type
_entity_poly.pdbx_seq_one_letter_code
_entity_poly.pdbx_strand_id
1 'polypeptide(L)'
;MIQLTYLAFALSPLFTRGGKTAMETAGPLVMLSGVNFALHFVVGLIFMLAHPEKCKFEIVLYIILLLVYLVPFFTIMYANTHTESASKRQSQEAFFIKNQSSKLKLIASRATDAELVKMIMTASDNMHASPSRSNPNVAMVEANISMKVCEIEMAVNEDRVDDAKKSCRELGYLIDERNRVLSISY
;
A
#
# COMPACT_ATOMS: atom_id res chain seq x y z
N MET A 1 7.10 -33.39 18.52
CA MET A 1 7.78 -32.46 17.58
C MET A 1 6.95 -32.23 16.32
N ILE A 2 6.50 -33.21 15.57
CA ILE A 2 5.68 -33.10 14.35
C ILE A 2 4.39 -32.23 14.59
N GLN A 3 3.75 -32.39 15.74
CA GLN A 3 2.57 -31.61 16.10
C GLN A 3 2.84 -30.10 16.29
N LEU A 4 4.02 -29.71 16.77
CA LEU A 4 4.41 -28.29 16.92
C LEU A 4 4.68 -27.63 15.57
N THR A 5 5.30 -28.35 14.64
CA THR A 5 5.51 -27.88 13.26
C THR A 5 4.21 -27.78 12.48
N TYR A 6 3.28 -28.70 12.69
CA TYR A 6 1.92 -28.61 12.13
C TYR A 6 1.13 -27.42 12.72
N LEU A 7 1.27 -27.16 14.01
CA LEU A 7 0.65 -26.01 14.66
C LEU A 7 1.20 -24.69 14.11
N ALA A 8 2.52 -24.59 13.91
CA ALA A 8 3.15 -23.42 13.29
C ALA A 8 2.68 -23.22 11.83
N PHE A 9 2.51 -24.30 11.07
CA PHE A 9 1.93 -24.24 9.73
C PHE A 9 0.47 -23.79 9.75
N ALA A 10 -0.35 -24.35 10.64
CA ALA A 10 -1.76 -24.00 10.76
C ALA A 10 -2.00 -22.57 11.27
N LEU A 11 -1.07 -22.03 12.05
CA LEU A 11 -1.13 -20.65 12.57
C LEU A 11 -0.58 -19.60 11.59
N SER A 12 0.22 -20.00 10.59
CA SER A 12 0.83 -19.06 9.63
C SER A 12 -0.18 -18.15 8.92
N PRO A 13 -1.42 -18.58 8.54
CA PRO A 13 -2.41 -17.71 7.95
C PRO A 13 -3.00 -16.69 8.93
N LEU A 14 -2.94 -16.94 10.25
CA LEU A 14 -3.43 -16.01 11.27
C LEU A 14 -2.56 -14.76 11.41
N PHE A 15 -1.28 -14.87 11.11
CA PHE A 15 -0.34 -13.74 11.11
C PHE A 15 -0.45 -12.87 9.85
N THR A 16 -1.19 -13.33 8.83
CA THR A 16 -1.39 -12.62 7.54
C THR A 16 -2.74 -11.91 7.45
N ARG A 17 -3.44 -11.69 8.57
CA ARG A 17 -4.76 -11.07 8.62
C ARG A 17 -4.71 -9.59 8.25
N GLY A 18 -5.05 -9.23 7.02
CA GLY A 18 -5.32 -7.86 6.62
C GLY A 18 -5.12 -7.56 5.13
N GLY A 19 -6.19 -7.51 4.36
CA GLY A 19 -6.25 -6.86 3.05
C GLY A 19 -5.83 -7.70 1.83
N LYS A 20 -5.99 -7.12 0.63
CA LYS A 20 -5.64 -7.76 -0.65
C LYS A 20 -4.15 -8.12 -0.75
N THR A 21 -3.29 -7.40 -0.06
CA THR A 21 -1.84 -7.66 0.09
C THR A 21 -1.55 -8.88 0.96
N ALA A 22 -2.45 -9.28 1.86
CA ALA A 22 -2.27 -10.47 2.71
C ALA A 22 -2.20 -11.76 1.89
N MET A 23 -2.88 -11.82 0.75
CA MET A 23 -2.86 -13.01 -0.11
C MET A 23 -1.54 -13.14 -0.89
N GLU A 24 -0.94 -12.00 -1.30
CA GLU A 24 0.37 -11.98 -1.97
C GLU A 24 1.52 -12.32 -1.00
N THR A 25 1.40 -11.92 0.27
CA THR A 25 2.42 -12.18 1.30
C THR A 25 2.22 -13.52 2.01
N ALA A 26 0.99 -14.04 2.08
CA ALA A 26 0.71 -15.36 2.63
C ALA A 26 1.28 -16.49 1.76
N GLY A 27 1.31 -16.33 0.44
CA GLY A 27 1.80 -17.35 -0.48
C GLY A 27 3.21 -17.85 -0.16
N PRO A 28 4.24 -16.98 -0.07
CA PRO A 28 5.59 -17.41 0.29
C PRO A 28 5.71 -18.04 1.67
N LEU A 29 4.97 -17.56 2.67
CA LEU A 29 4.98 -18.12 4.03
C LEU A 29 4.34 -19.51 4.07
N VAL A 30 3.22 -19.70 3.38
CA VAL A 30 2.55 -21.00 3.28
C VAL A 30 3.43 -22.01 2.55
N MET A 31 4.08 -21.59 1.45
CA MET A 31 5.02 -22.42 0.71
C MET A 31 6.21 -22.84 1.57
N LEU A 32 6.84 -21.88 2.26
CA LEU A 32 7.96 -22.16 3.16
C LEU A 32 7.57 -23.12 4.28
N SER A 33 6.40 -22.89 4.89
CA SER A 33 5.88 -23.75 5.96
C SER A 33 5.54 -25.16 5.44
N GLY A 34 4.99 -25.27 4.23
CA GLY A 34 4.69 -26.56 3.59
C GLY A 34 5.94 -27.38 3.29
N VAL A 35 6.98 -26.75 2.75
CA VAL A 35 8.28 -27.39 2.49
C VAL A 35 8.92 -27.85 3.80
N ASN A 36 8.92 -27.01 4.83
CA ASN A 36 9.47 -27.38 6.14
C ASN A 36 8.71 -28.55 6.77
N PHE A 37 7.38 -28.54 6.69
CA PHE A 37 6.55 -29.65 7.17
C PHE A 37 6.89 -30.96 6.43
N ALA A 38 7.01 -30.93 5.10
CA ALA A 38 7.37 -32.08 4.31
C ALA A 38 8.76 -32.67 4.69
N LEU A 39 9.74 -31.78 4.91
CA LEU A 39 11.07 -32.18 5.38
C LEU A 39 11.02 -32.85 6.75
N HIS A 40 10.32 -32.30 7.71
CA HIS A 40 10.15 -32.92 9.04
C HIS A 40 9.41 -34.24 8.96
N PHE A 41 8.42 -34.39 8.08
CA PHE A 41 7.69 -35.61 7.86
C PHE A 41 8.60 -36.72 7.29
N VAL A 42 9.40 -36.38 6.26
CA VAL A 42 10.35 -37.34 5.64
C VAL A 42 11.41 -37.77 6.65
N VAL A 43 11.99 -36.82 7.40
CA VAL A 43 12.97 -37.14 8.44
C VAL A 43 12.37 -38.04 9.51
N GLY A 44 11.16 -37.74 9.99
CA GLY A 44 10.46 -38.60 10.97
C GLY A 44 10.20 -40.00 10.45
N LEU A 45 9.81 -40.11 9.16
CA LEU A 45 9.58 -41.42 8.54
C LEU A 45 10.88 -42.24 8.42
N ILE A 46 11.99 -41.62 8.04
CA ILE A 46 13.31 -42.26 7.96
C ILE A 46 13.73 -42.80 9.35
N PHE A 47 13.59 -41.99 10.40
CA PHE A 47 13.93 -42.38 11.77
C PHE A 47 13.02 -43.49 12.29
N MET A 48 11.72 -43.46 11.93
CA MET A 48 10.78 -44.54 12.28
C MET A 48 11.15 -45.87 11.64
N LEU A 49 11.62 -45.86 10.40
CA LEU A 49 12.03 -47.10 9.67
C LEU A 49 13.42 -47.59 10.09
N ALA A 50 14.34 -46.67 10.40
CA ALA A 50 15.73 -47.01 10.74
C ALA A 50 15.91 -47.53 12.18
N HIS A 51 14.90 -47.41 13.06
CA HIS A 51 14.95 -47.79 14.48
C HIS A 51 16.27 -47.43 15.17
N PRO A 52 16.70 -46.14 15.17
CA PRO A 52 17.97 -45.80 15.78
C PRO A 52 17.87 -45.89 17.31
N GLU A 53 18.76 -46.63 17.92
CA GLU A 53 18.87 -46.77 19.38
C GLU A 53 19.20 -45.44 20.12
N LYS A 54 19.59 -44.40 19.38
CA LYS A 54 20.03 -43.08 19.92
C LYS A 54 19.10 -41.95 19.52
N CYS A 55 18.01 -41.73 20.27
CA CYS A 55 17.07 -40.60 20.13
C CYS A 55 17.73 -39.19 20.19
N LYS A 56 18.96 -39.09 20.72
CA LYS A 56 19.66 -37.80 20.83
C LYS A 56 19.98 -37.19 19.47
N PHE A 57 20.30 -37.99 18.48
CA PHE A 57 20.65 -37.51 17.14
C PHE A 57 19.42 -36.95 16.38
N GLU A 58 18.30 -37.60 16.60
CA GLU A 58 17.01 -37.14 16.05
C GLU A 58 16.63 -35.75 16.57
N ILE A 59 16.76 -35.53 17.87
CA ILE A 59 16.46 -34.24 18.51
C ILE A 59 17.35 -33.10 17.95
N VAL A 60 18.65 -33.37 17.83
CA VAL A 60 19.61 -32.38 17.27
C VAL A 60 19.25 -32.04 15.84
N LEU A 61 18.90 -33.03 15.01
CA LEU A 61 18.51 -32.78 13.61
C LEU A 61 17.24 -31.95 13.51
N TYR A 62 16.22 -32.21 14.35
CA TYR A 62 15.01 -31.38 14.40
C TYR A 62 15.27 -29.96 14.84
N ILE A 63 16.19 -29.72 15.79
CA ILE A 63 16.57 -28.38 16.20
C ILE A 63 17.26 -27.61 15.06
N ILE A 64 18.14 -28.29 14.31
CA ILE A 64 18.81 -27.69 13.16
C ILE A 64 17.77 -27.31 12.07
N LEU A 65 16.85 -28.21 11.74
CA LEU A 65 15.79 -27.93 10.77
C LEU A 65 14.89 -26.76 11.21
N LEU A 66 14.58 -26.69 12.51
CA LEU A 66 13.81 -25.60 13.07
C LEU A 66 14.55 -24.25 12.92
N LEU A 67 15.84 -24.20 13.20
CA LEU A 67 16.65 -22.98 13.05
C LEU A 67 16.74 -22.54 11.58
N VAL A 68 16.96 -23.49 10.67
CA VAL A 68 16.98 -23.21 9.22
C VAL A 68 15.64 -22.66 8.74
N TYR A 69 14.52 -23.05 9.34
CA TYR A 69 13.20 -22.52 9.05
C TYR A 69 12.96 -21.13 9.65
N LEU A 70 13.39 -20.91 10.89
CA LEU A 70 13.13 -19.64 11.59
C LEU A 70 13.77 -18.43 10.92
N VAL A 71 14.98 -18.58 10.37
CA VAL A 71 15.70 -17.50 9.70
C VAL A 71 14.88 -16.91 8.53
N PRO A 72 14.50 -17.70 7.49
CA PRO A 72 13.71 -17.15 6.40
C PRO A 72 12.30 -16.74 6.84
N PHE A 73 11.69 -17.40 7.83
CA PHE A 73 10.40 -17.00 8.38
C PHE A 73 10.43 -15.57 8.94
N PHE A 74 11.40 -15.26 9.80
CA PHE A 74 11.52 -13.89 10.33
C PHE A 74 11.92 -12.87 9.28
N THR A 75 12.74 -13.26 8.30
CA THR A 75 13.13 -12.38 7.19
C THR A 75 11.92 -12.00 6.34
N ILE A 76 11.07 -12.95 5.98
CA ILE A 76 9.84 -12.71 5.22
C ILE A 76 8.86 -11.85 6.05
N MET A 77 8.69 -12.16 7.33
CA MET A 77 7.81 -11.40 8.20
C MET A 77 8.27 -9.93 8.34
N TYR A 78 9.58 -9.70 8.50
CA TYR A 78 10.15 -8.36 8.57
C TYR A 78 9.99 -7.61 7.22
N ALA A 79 10.30 -8.25 6.11
CA ALA A 79 10.13 -7.66 4.78
C ALA A 79 8.67 -7.28 4.50
N ASN A 80 7.72 -8.11 4.92
CA ASN A 80 6.30 -7.85 4.74
C ASN A 80 5.81 -6.61 5.50
N THR A 81 6.24 -6.41 6.75
CA THR A 81 5.84 -5.23 7.53
C THR A 81 6.34 -3.93 6.90
N HIS A 82 7.54 -3.93 6.34
CA HIS A 82 8.08 -2.77 5.61
C HIS A 82 7.36 -2.52 4.29
N THR A 83 7.09 -3.56 3.51
CA THR A 83 6.41 -3.45 2.21
C THR A 83 4.96 -3.00 2.37
N GLU A 84 4.25 -3.49 3.39
CA GLU A 84 2.86 -3.09 3.66
C GLU A 84 2.75 -1.60 4.02
N SER A 85 3.66 -1.08 4.83
CA SER A 85 3.70 0.33 5.20
C SER A 85 3.99 1.22 3.99
N ALA A 86 4.92 0.82 3.12
CA ALA A 86 5.24 1.54 1.90
C ALA A 86 4.08 1.51 0.89
N SER A 87 3.44 0.36 0.71
CA SER A 87 2.29 0.19 -0.20
C SER A 87 1.06 0.98 0.27
N LYS A 88 0.76 0.98 1.57
CA LYS A 88 -0.33 1.80 2.14
C LYS A 88 -0.07 3.29 1.92
N ARG A 89 1.15 3.73 2.17
CA ARG A 89 1.54 5.12 1.94
C ARG A 89 1.40 5.49 0.47
N GLN A 90 1.92 4.70 -0.43
CA GLN A 90 1.82 4.94 -1.88
C GLN A 90 0.36 4.96 -2.37
N SER A 91 -0.49 4.07 -1.85
CA SER A 91 -1.91 4.06 -2.20
C SER A 91 -2.66 5.29 -1.66
N GLN A 92 -2.33 5.80 -0.47
CA GLN A 92 -2.89 7.02 0.08
C GLN A 92 -2.47 8.26 -0.72
N GLU A 93 -1.21 8.33 -1.13
CA GLU A 93 -0.67 9.40 -1.96
C GLU A 93 -1.35 9.45 -3.34
N ALA A 94 -1.48 8.31 -4.01
CA ALA A 94 -2.20 8.19 -5.28
C ALA A 94 -3.70 8.50 -5.14
N PHE A 95 -4.29 8.16 -3.97
CA PHE A 95 -5.69 8.45 -3.68
C PHE A 95 -5.98 9.96 -3.64
N PHE A 96 -5.08 10.77 -3.06
CA PHE A 96 -5.25 12.23 -3.03
C PHE A 96 -5.41 12.80 -4.44
N ILE A 97 -4.47 12.51 -5.34
CA ILE A 97 -4.49 12.98 -6.73
C ILE A 97 -5.77 12.55 -7.45
N LYS A 98 -6.08 11.26 -7.37
CA LYS A 98 -7.26 10.68 -8.01
C LYS A 98 -8.56 11.29 -7.47
N ASN A 99 -8.64 11.51 -6.17
CA ASN A 99 -9.82 12.08 -5.52
C ASN A 99 -10.04 13.53 -5.95
N GLN A 100 -9.00 14.37 -5.91
CA GLN A 100 -9.13 15.79 -6.31
C GLN A 100 -9.45 15.93 -7.79
N SER A 101 -8.77 15.19 -8.67
CA SER A 101 -9.07 15.16 -10.10
C SER A 101 -10.50 14.70 -10.39
N SER A 102 -10.99 13.66 -9.71
CA SER A 102 -12.37 13.17 -9.88
C SER A 102 -13.41 14.18 -9.38
N LYS A 103 -13.13 14.87 -8.26
CA LYS A 103 -14.00 15.96 -7.77
C LYS A 103 -14.10 17.10 -8.78
N LEU A 104 -12.97 17.53 -9.34
CA LEU A 104 -12.96 18.59 -10.37
C LEU A 104 -13.78 18.19 -11.59
N LYS A 105 -13.68 16.93 -12.07
CA LYS A 105 -14.52 16.44 -13.17
C LYS A 105 -16.01 16.48 -12.84
N LEU A 106 -16.37 16.14 -11.61
CA LEU A 106 -17.76 16.21 -11.15
C LEU A 106 -18.25 17.66 -11.07
N ILE A 107 -17.42 18.60 -10.61
CA ILE A 107 -17.76 20.03 -10.58
C ILE A 107 -17.92 20.55 -12.02
N ALA A 108 -17.02 20.19 -12.93
CA ALA A 108 -17.11 20.59 -14.33
C ALA A 108 -18.42 20.12 -15.01
N SER A 109 -18.94 18.95 -14.63
CA SER A 109 -20.21 18.43 -15.17
C SER A 109 -21.45 19.21 -14.69
N ARG A 110 -21.32 20.02 -13.63
CA ARG A 110 -22.40 20.87 -13.07
C ARG A 110 -22.29 22.31 -13.53
N ALA A 111 -21.13 22.75 -13.97
CA ALA A 111 -20.90 24.11 -14.42
C ALA A 111 -21.60 24.39 -15.75
N THR A 112 -22.23 25.55 -15.88
CA THR A 112 -22.98 25.97 -17.06
C THR A 112 -22.15 26.80 -18.05
N ASP A 113 -21.16 27.55 -17.56
CA ASP A 113 -20.28 28.36 -18.38
C ASP A 113 -19.19 27.54 -19.07
N ALA A 114 -19.13 27.57 -20.40
CA ALA A 114 -18.22 26.77 -21.20
C ALA A 114 -16.73 27.09 -20.95
N GLU A 115 -16.39 28.32 -20.67
CA GLU A 115 -15.02 28.72 -20.36
C GLU A 115 -14.62 28.17 -18.99
N LEU A 116 -15.49 28.31 -17.98
CA LEU A 116 -15.29 27.75 -16.65
C LEU A 116 -15.11 26.23 -16.70
N VAL A 117 -15.96 25.51 -17.46
CA VAL A 117 -15.83 24.06 -17.67
C VAL A 117 -14.44 23.71 -18.21
N LYS A 118 -13.97 24.43 -19.22
CA LYS A 118 -12.63 24.22 -19.78
C LYS A 118 -11.53 24.45 -18.76
N MET A 119 -11.64 25.50 -17.93
CA MET A 119 -10.67 25.80 -16.88
C MET A 119 -10.63 24.70 -15.81
N ILE A 120 -11.78 24.22 -15.34
CA ILE A 120 -11.88 23.14 -14.34
C ILE A 120 -11.33 21.85 -14.93
N MET A 121 -11.63 21.51 -16.18
CA MET A 121 -11.09 20.30 -16.83
C MET A 121 -9.58 20.38 -16.99
N THR A 122 -9.03 21.54 -17.39
CA THR A 122 -7.57 21.74 -17.45
C THR A 122 -6.93 21.56 -16.07
N ALA A 123 -7.52 22.11 -15.02
CA ALA A 123 -7.02 21.91 -13.65
C ALA A 123 -7.09 20.45 -13.21
N SER A 124 -8.15 19.72 -13.60
CA SER A 124 -8.29 18.30 -13.36
C SER A 124 -7.21 17.47 -14.06
N ASP A 125 -6.90 17.80 -15.31
CA ASP A 125 -5.89 17.08 -16.10
C ASP A 125 -4.48 17.38 -15.58
N ASN A 126 -4.18 18.62 -15.21
CA ASN A 126 -2.92 19.01 -14.56
C ASN A 126 -2.76 18.29 -13.21
N MET A 127 -3.83 18.19 -12.43
CA MET A 127 -3.83 17.44 -11.18
C MET A 127 -3.58 15.95 -11.42
N HIS A 128 -4.21 15.36 -12.41
CA HIS A 128 -4.02 13.97 -12.78
C HIS A 128 -2.60 13.66 -13.28
N ALA A 129 -1.98 14.61 -13.99
CA ALA A 129 -0.61 14.52 -14.48
C ALA A 129 0.46 14.75 -13.38
N SER A 130 0.05 15.27 -12.21
CA SER A 130 0.96 15.53 -11.08
C SER A 130 1.52 14.22 -10.50
N PRO A 131 2.76 14.22 -9.96
CA PRO A 131 3.33 13.06 -9.30
C PRO A 131 2.41 12.55 -8.18
N SER A 132 2.15 11.24 -8.16
CA SER A 132 1.27 10.61 -7.17
C SER A 132 1.84 10.59 -5.75
N ARG A 133 3.16 10.71 -5.62
CA ARG A 133 3.84 10.74 -4.32
C ARG A 133 3.59 12.06 -3.57
N SER A 134 3.59 11.97 -2.24
CA SER A 134 3.50 13.10 -1.33
C SER A 134 4.63 13.03 -0.29
N ASN A 135 4.95 14.15 0.33
CA ASN A 135 5.88 14.23 1.46
C ASN A 135 5.41 15.31 2.44
N PRO A 136 5.96 15.36 3.66
CA PRO A 136 5.56 16.38 4.65
C PRO A 136 5.67 17.82 4.17
N ASN A 137 6.60 18.12 3.25
CA ASN A 137 6.84 19.48 2.76
C ASN A 137 5.69 19.99 1.86
N VAL A 138 4.96 19.09 1.22
CA VAL A 138 3.79 19.48 0.38
C VAL A 138 2.45 19.38 1.10
N ALA A 139 2.41 18.89 2.33
CA ALA A 139 1.15 18.67 3.07
C ALA A 139 0.30 19.94 3.20
N MET A 140 0.93 21.10 3.44
CA MET A 140 0.25 22.39 3.50
C MET A 140 -0.32 22.80 2.12
N VAL A 141 0.44 22.59 1.06
CA VAL A 141 -0.01 22.89 -0.31
C VAL A 141 -1.18 21.99 -0.69
N GLU A 142 -1.13 20.71 -0.35
CA GLU A 142 -2.22 19.75 -0.59
C GLU A 142 -3.50 20.09 0.19
N ALA A 143 -3.37 20.61 1.42
CA ALA A 143 -4.50 21.14 2.17
C ALA A 143 -5.12 22.36 1.47
N ASN A 144 -4.29 23.30 0.99
CA ASN A 144 -4.75 24.47 0.25
C ASN A 144 -5.41 24.07 -1.08
N ILE A 145 -4.89 23.08 -1.80
CA ILE A 145 -5.53 22.53 -3.00
C ILE A 145 -6.93 22.02 -2.66
N SER A 146 -7.07 21.25 -1.57
CA SER A 146 -8.36 20.72 -1.15
C SER A 146 -9.36 21.82 -0.82
N MET A 147 -8.92 22.90 -0.15
CA MET A 147 -9.77 24.07 0.13
C MET A 147 -10.19 24.76 -1.15
N LYS A 148 -9.28 24.98 -2.10
CA LYS A 148 -9.61 25.62 -3.39
C LYS A 148 -10.60 24.81 -4.22
N VAL A 149 -10.48 23.48 -4.23
CA VAL A 149 -11.47 22.62 -4.88
C VAL A 149 -12.85 22.76 -4.23
N CYS A 150 -12.94 22.88 -2.91
CA CYS A 150 -14.21 23.15 -2.22
C CYS A 150 -14.75 24.56 -2.53
N GLU A 151 -13.90 25.59 -2.61
CA GLU A 151 -14.31 26.94 -3.01
C GLU A 151 -14.89 26.97 -4.43
N ILE A 152 -14.25 26.28 -5.38
CA ILE A 152 -14.76 26.12 -6.74
C ILE A 152 -16.13 25.43 -6.73
N GLU A 153 -16.28 24.35 -5.95
CA GLU A 153 -17.54 23.62 -5.84
C GLU A 153 -18.67 24.51 -5.30
N MET A 154 -18.38 25.30 -4.24
CA MET A 154 -19.37 26.23 -3.68
C MET A 154 -19.72 27.32 -4.69
N ALA A 155 -18.72 27.92 -5.35
CA ALA A 155 -18.96 29.00 -6.33
C ALA A 155 -19.77 28.50 -7.53
N VAL A 156 -19.53 27.29 -8.00
CA VAL A 156 -20.33 26.67 -9.08
C VAL A 156 -21.76 26.37 -8.63
N ASN A 157 -21.97 25.87 -7.42
CA ASN A 157 -23.32 25.60 -6.88
C ASN A 157 -24.13 26.88 -6.64
N GLU A 158 -23.46 27.99 -6.39
CA GLU A 158 -24.07 29.33 -6.16
C GLU A 158 -24.12 30.18 -7.44
N ASP A 159 -23.75 29.63 -8.59
CA ASP A 159 -23.69 30.29 -9.92
C ASP A 159 -22.80 31.54 -9.95
N ARG A 160 -21.75 31.56 -9.07
CA ARG A 160 -20.76 32.66 -9.01
C ARG A 160 -19.57 32.35 -9.94
N VAL A 161 -19.81 32.55 -11.24
CA VAL A 161 -18.86 32.17 -12.31
C VAL A 161 -17.51 32.83 -12.17
N ASP A 162 -17.47 34.16 -11.88
CA ASP A 162 -16.20 34.91 -11.77
C ASP A 162 -15.35 34.44 -10.57
N ASP A 163 -15.99 34.16 -9.42
CA ASP A 163 -15.30 33.63 -8.26
C ASP A 163 -14.75 32.24 -8.54
N ALA A 164 -15.54 31.38 -9.22
CA ALA A 164 -15.08 30.06 -9.63
C ALA A 164 -13.88 30.14 -10.58
N LYS A 165 -13.90 31.03 -11.58
CA LYS A 165 -12.77 31.28 -12.50
C LYS A 165 -11.52 31.76 -11.75
N LYS A 166 -11.68 32.63 -10.76
CA LYS A 166 -10.58 33.12 -9.91
C LYS A 166 -9.97 31.95 -9.12
N SER A 167 -10.79 31.17 -8.42
CA SER A 167 -10.34 30.03 -7.63
C SER A 167 -9.69 28.93 -8.51
N CYS A 168 -10.14 28.73 -9.76
CA CYS A 168 -9.49 27.84 -10.72
C CYS A 168 -8.07 28.29 -11.08
N ARG A 169 -7.84 29.60 -11.28
CA ARG A 169 -6.48 30.10 -11.53
C ARG A 169 -5.57 29.91 -10.34
N GLU A 170 -6.07 30.21 -9.13
CA GLU A 170 -5.31 29.99 -7.89
C GLU A 170 -5.00 28.52 -7.67
N LEU A 171 -5.94 27.62 -7.99
CA LEU A 171 -5.71 26.16 -7.95
C LEU A 171 -4.58 25.76 -8.90
N GLY A 172 -4.52 26.32 -10.11
CA GLY A 172 -3.44 26.08 -11.06
C GLY A 172 -2.06 26.40 -10.44
N TYR A 173 -1.91 27.55 -9.82
CA TYR A 173 -0.67 27.95 -9.13
C TYR A 173 -0.29 26.99 -7.99
N LEU A 174 -1.27 26.51 -7.22
CA LEU A 174 -1.02 25.56 -6.14
C LEU A 174 -0.57 24.19 -6.67
N ILE A 175 -1.12 23.74 -7.80
CA ILE A 175 -0.70 22.48 -8.45
C ILE A 175 0.76 22.61 -8.93
N ASP A 176 1.12 23.71 -9.56
CA ASP A 176 2.47 24.01 -10.03
C ASP A 176 3.46 24.10 -8.85
N GLU A 177 3.08 24.77 -7.76
CA GLU A 177 3.89 24.88 -6.55
C GLU A 177 4.12 23.51 -5.91
N ARG A 178 3.07 22.66 -5.80
CA ARG A 178 3.20 21.28 -5.35
C ARG A 178 4.21 20.50 -6.19
N ASN A 179 4.09 20.58 -7.50
CA ASN A 179 4.98 19.88 -8.43
C ASN A 179 6.43 20.39 -8.29
N ARG A 180 6.62 21.70 -8.12
CA ARG A 180 7.92 22.32 -7.88
C ARG A 180 8.56 21.83 -6.58
N VAL A 181 7.83 21.83 -5.47
CA VAL A 181 8.35 21.35 -4.17
C VAL A 181 8.72 19.87 -4.23
N LEU A 182 7.92 19.05 -4.93
CA LEU A 182 8.23 17.64 -5.13
C LEU A 182 9.45 17.40 -6.01
N SER A 183 9.75 18.28 -6.95
CA SER A 183 10.93 18.17 -7.83
C SER A 183 12.25 18.53 -7.11
N ILE A 184 12.20 19.40 -6.11
CA ILE A 184 13.38 19.85 -5.34
C ILE A 184 13.74 18.86 -4.21
N SER A 185 12.81 18.02 -3.83
CA SER A 185 13.01 17.06 -2.71
C SER A 185 13.77 15.78 -3.10
N TYR A 186 14.62 15.85 -4.14
CA TYR A 186 15.52 14.79 -4.62
C TYR A 186 16.96 15.04 -4.26
#